data_c08a5761f6d5b012562ba0199b741f12
#
_entry.id   c08a5761f6d5b012562ba0199b741f12
#
_cell.length_a   1.000
_cell.length_b   1.000
_cell.length_c   1.000
_cell.angle_alpha   90.00
_cell.angle_beta   90.00
_cell.angle_gamma   90.00
#
_symmetry.space_group_name_H-M   'P 1'
#
loop_
_entity.id
_entity.type
_entity.pdbx_description
1 polymer ?
#
loop_
_entity_poly.entity_id
_entity_poly.type
_entity_poly.pdbx_seq_one_letter_code
_entity_poly.pdbx_strand_id
1 'polypeptide(L)'
;MPSRIRFRVALMAFAAIALWGQSFQRAAAQVPEENRKQMVEALGAPFIVFRDKVLDELKVSDEQREKLMQMAMQQIMETGPFLDSLAESGQEREKKLNEHRKIALQKLAKNVKEVLQPEQMNRLRQVTLQREGSFALGQDEVQKELKITQEQMRKFMAIVQELQKKVEPLFKEVLSGGKPEEIRPKIEQLRQDHAKKLEAVLTDAQKKQWKELLGPPFELGD
;
A
#
# COMPACT_ATOMS: atom_id res chain seq x y z
N MET A 1 -17.22 4.01 -22.83
CA MET A 1 -17.21 2.55 -22.61
C MET A 1 -15.97 1.87 -23.21
N PRO A 2 -14.78 1.99 -22.60
CA PRO A 2 -13.68 1.14 -23.01
C PRO A 2 -12.92 0.42 -21.88
N SER A 3 -13.31 0.52 -20.59
CA SER A 3 -12.51 -0.07 -19.50
C SER A 3 -12.88 -1.51 -19.09
N ARG A 4 -14.02 -2.02 -19.58
CA ARG A 4 -14.48 -3.38 -19.22
C ARG A 4 -13.77 -4.54 -19.94
N ILE A 5 -13.02 -4.25 -21.00
CA ILE A 5 -12.44 -5.30 -21.86
C ILE A 5 -11.07 -5.79 -21.33
N ARG A 6 -10.31 -4.94 -20.65
CA ARG A 6 -8.94 -5.28 -20.23
C ARG A 6 -8.85 -6.25 -19.03
N PHE A 7 -9.83 -6.23 -18.14
CA PHE A 7 -9.86 -7.15 -16.99
C PHE A 7 -10.33 -8.56 -17.36
N ARG A 8 -11.21 -8.71 -18.36
CA ARG A 8 -11.73 -10.03 -18.77
C ARG A 8 -10.71 -10.90 -19.50
N VAL A 9 -9.72 -10.32 -20.17
CA VAL A 9 -8.71 -11.10 -20.93
C VAL A 9 -7.69 -11.76 -20.02
N ALA A 10 -7.39 -11.19 -18.86
CA ALA A 10 -6.47 -11.81 -17.88
C ALA A 10 -7.09 -13.02 -17.16
N LEU A 11 -8.42 -13.06 -17.00
CA LEU A 11 -9.10 -14.18 -16.28
C LEU A 11 -9.32 -15.43 -17.16
N MET A 12 -9.46 -15.29 -18.47
CA MET A 12 -9.72 -16.44 -19.36
C MET A 12 -8.49 -17.34 -19.60
N ALA A 13 -7.29 -16.84 -19.38
CA ALA A 13 -6.06 -17.66 -19.51
C ALA A 13 -5.86 -18.66 -18.33
N PHE A 14 -6.59 -18.53 -17.25
CA PHE A 14 -6.38 -19.31 -16.02
C PHE A 14 -7.31 -20.52 -15.82
N ALA A 15 -8.39 -20.66 -16.58
CA ALA A 15 -9.34 -21.78 -16.43
C ALA A 15 -8.79 -23.13 -16.92
N ALA A 16 -7.65 -23.17 -17.62
CA ALA A 16 -7.07 -24.39 -18.18
C ALA A 16 -6.03 -25.09 -17.28
N ILE A 17 -5.68 -24.51 -16.11
CA ILE A 17 -4.52 -24.96 -15.29
C ILE A 17 -4.90 -25.90 -14.15
N ALA A 18 -6.17 -26.28 -14.01
CA ALA A 18 -6.64 -27.14 -12.89
C ALA A 18 -6.14 -28.61 -12.92
N LEU A 19 -5.31 -29.01 -13.86
CA LEU A 19 -4.94 -30.43 -14.05
C LEU A 19 -3.45 -30.79 -13.77
N TRP A 20 -2.57 -29.84 -13.41
CA TRP A 20 -1.13 -30.16 -13.25
C TRP A 20 -0.53 -29.46 -12.02
N GLY A 21 -0.50 -30.16 -10.90
CA GLY A 21 -0.03 -29.63 -9.60
C GLY A 21 1.38 -29.03 -9.59
N GLN A 22 2.33 -29.47 -10.43
CA GLN A 22 3.67 -28.88 -10.54
C GLN A 22 3.71 -27.65 -11.43
N SER A 23 2.77 -27.50 -12.37
CA SER A 23 2.65 -26.32 -13.22
C SER A 23 2.05 -25.14 -12.48
N PHE A 24 1.23 -25.38 -11.46
CA PHE A 24 0.61 -24.35 -10.63
C PHE A 24 1.64 -23.62 -9.76
N GLN A 25 2.62 -24.35 -9.20
CA GLN A 25 3.70 -23.75 -8.40
C GLN A 25 4.60 -22.84 -9.25
N ARG A 26 4.89 -23.22 -10.50
CA ARG A 26 5.67 -22.38 -11.42
C ARG A 26 4.89 -21.16 -11.95
N ALA A 27 3.58 -21.27 -12.11
CA ALA A 27 2.73 -20.16 -12.53
C ALA A 27 2.54 -19.12 -11.41
N ALA A 28 2.50 -19.56 -10.15
CA ALA A 28 2.44 -18.66 -8.99
C ALA A 28 3.71 -17.81 -8.83
N ALA A 29 4.87 -18.31 -9.26
CA ALA A 29 6.13 -17.57 -9.27
C ALA A 29 6.18 -16.44 -10.32
N GLN A 30 5.16 -16.31 -11.19
CA GLN A 30 5.13 -15.36 -12.32
C GLN A 30 3.95 -14.38 -12.24
N VAL A 31 3.57 -13.92 -11.03
CA VAL A 31 2.63 -12.79 -10.93
C VAL A 31 3.28 -11.56 -11.58
N PRO A 32 2.71 -11.01 -12.67
CA PRO A 32 3.29 -9.85 -13.34
C PRO A 32 3.46 -8.70 -12.35
N GLU A 33 4.57 -7.98 -12.45
CA GLU A 33 4.87 -6.83 -11.59
C GLU A 33 3.75 -5.78 -11.64
N GLU A 34 3.15 -5.58 -12.81
CA GLU A 34 2.03 -4.66 -12.98
C GLU A 34 0.82 -5.03 -12.10
N ASN A 35 0.47 -6.31 -11.99
CA ASN A 35 -0.61 -6.76 -11.11
C ASN A 35 -0.26 -6.53 -9.63
N ARG A 36 1.02 -6.71 -9.26
CA ARG A 36 1.50 -6.41 -7.90
C ARG A 36 1.47 -4.91 -7.60
N LYS A 37 1.82 -4.06 -8.58
CA LYS A 37 1.65 -2.60 -8.47
C LYS A 37 0.20 -2.21 -8.22
N GLN A 38 -0.72 -2.71 -9.05
CA GLN A 38 -2.15 -2.44 -8.91
C GLN A 38 -2.69 -2.90 -7.55
N MET A 39 -2.23 -4.04 -7.05
CA MET A 39 -2.58 -4.52 -5.71
C MET A 39 -2.09 -3.56 -4.61
N VAL A 40 -0.85 -3.08 -4.71
CA VAL A 40 -0.31 -2.08 -3.76
C VAL A 40 -1.11 -0.79 -3.80
N GLU A 41 -1.52 -0.32 -4.98
CA GLU A 41 -2.37 0.86 -5.13
C GLU A 41 -3.75 0.66 -4.50
N ALA A 42 -4.36 -0.52 -4.70
CA ALA A 42 -5.69 -0.82 -4.17
C ALA A 42 -5.71 -1.06 -2.65
N LEU A 43 -4.72 -1.78 -2.12
CA LEU A 43 -4.70 -2.27 -0.75
C LEU A 43 -3.80 -1.44 0.18
N GLY A 44 -2.83 -0.71 -0.36
CA GLY A 44 -2.00 0.22 0.39
C GLY A 44 -0.56 -0.23 0.64
N ALA A 45 0.19 0.64 1.30
CA ALA A 45 1.64 0.52 1.47
C ALA A 45 2.16 -0.81 2.06
N PRO A 46 1.52 -1.48 3.02
CA PRO A 46 2.02 -2.75 3.54
C PRO A 46 2.16 -3.86 2.49
N PHE A 47 1.44 -3.76 1.36
CA PHE A 47 1.52 -4.74 0.26
C PHE A 47 2.75 -4.57 -0.64
N ILE A 48 3.61 -3.56 -0.38
CA ILE A 48 4.87 -3.39 -1.11
C ILE A 48 5.81 -4.60 -0.98
N VAL A 49 5.63 -5.44 0.04
CA VAL A 49 6.39 -6.69 0.22
C VAL A 49 6.36 -7.58 -1.02
N PHE A 50 5.38 -7.42 -1.90
CA PHE A 50 5.26 -8.19 -3.13
C PHE A 50 5.95 -7.55 -4.35
N ARG A 51 6.58 -6.38 -4.20
CA ARG A 51 7.34 -5.72 -5.26
C ARG A 51 8.74 -6.34 -5.37
N ASP A 52 9.21 -6.60 -6.59
CA ASP A 52 10.51 -7.24 -6.81
C ASP A 52 11.64 -6.47 -6.15
N LYS A 53 11.69 -5.14 -6.31
CA LYS A 53 12.71 -4.30 -5.66
C LYS A 53 12.71 -4.44 -4.12
N VAL A 54 11.53 -4.61 -3.52
CA VAL A 54 11.43 -4.80 -2.07
C VAL A 54 11.94 -6.19 -1.68
N LEU A 55 11.61 -7.23 -2.45
CA LEU A 55 12.12 -8.57 -2.21
C LEU A 55 13.65 -8.64 -2.32
N ASP A 56 14.22 -7.91 -3.30
CA ASP A 56 15.68 -7.80 -3.47
C ASP A 56 16.32 -7.04 -2.29
N GLU A 57 15.72 -5.94 -1.84
CA GLU A 57 16.17 -5.18 -0.67
C GLU A 57 16.15 -6.02 0.61
N LEU A 58 15.12 -6.84 0.79
CA LEU A 58 14.99 -7.77 1.91
C LEU A 58 15.90 -8.98 1.81
N LYS A 59 16.58 -9.18 0.67
CA LYS A 59 17.44 -10.34 0.39
C LYS A 59 16.75 -11.66 0.72
N VAL A 60 15.49 -11.78 0.28
CA VAL A 60 14.71 -13.00 0.51
C VAL A 60 15.33 -14.18 -0.26
N SER A 61 15.27 -15.37 0.32
CA SER A 61 15.66 -16.59 -0.40
C SER A 61 14.66 -16.94 -1.51
N ASP A 62 15.06 -17.80 -2.44
CA ASP A 62 14.17 -18.27 -3.51
C ASP A 62 12.90 -18.92 -2.93
N GLU A 63 13.03 -19.70 -1.85
CA GLU A 63 11.89 -20.31 -1.17
C GLU A 63 10.95 -19.27 -0.54
N GLN A 64 11.51 -18.23 0.10
CA GLN A 64 10.73 -17.13 0.65
C GLN A 64 10.02 -16.35 -0.47
N ARG A 65 10.73 -16.06 -1.57
CA ARG A 65 10.18 -15.39 -2.74
C ARG A 65 9.00 -16.17 -3.32
N GLU A 66 9.14 -17.48 -3.49
CA GLU A 66 8.06 -18.33 -3.99
C GLU A 66 6.83 -18.26 -3.07
N LYS A 67 7.01 -18.42 -1.75
CA LYS A 67 5.91 -18.32 -0.77
C LYS A 67 5.21 -16.94 -0.84
N LEU A 68 5.98 -15.85 -0.91
CA LEU A 68 5.43 -14.50 -1.01
C LEU A 68 4.68 -14.29 -2.34
N MET A 69 5.18 -14.84 -3.46
CA MET A 69 4.48 -14.76 -4.74
C MET A 69 3.18 -15.57 -4.74
N GLN A 70 3.14 -16.73 -4.09
CA GLN A 70 1.91 -17.51 -3.90
C GLN A 70 0.87 -16.70 -3.09
N MET A 71 1.30 -16.01 -2.03
CA MET A 71 0.43 -15.12 -1.26
C MET A 71 -0.09 -13.95 -2.10
N ALA A 72 0.77 -13.34 -2.93
CA ALA A 72 0.37 -12.27 -3.83
C ALA A 72 -0.69 -12.75 -4.83
N MET A 73 -0.50 -13.92 -5.45
CA MET A 73 -1.45 -14.52 -6.36
C MET A 73 -2.80 -14.76 -5.67
N GLN A 74 -2.77 -15.38 -4.49
CA GLN A 74 -3.98 -15.63 -3.72
C GLN A 74 -4.72 -14.32 -3.40
N GLN A 75 -3.99 -13.28 -2.97
CA GLN A 75 -4.59 -11.98 -2.66
C GLN A 75 -5.21 -11.31 -3.90
N ILE A 76 -4.58 -11.43 -5.07
CA ILE A 76 -5.12 -10.93 -6.34
C ILE A 76 -6.40 -11.69 -6.70
N MET A 77 -6.39 -13.02 -6.58
CA MET A 77 -7.57 -13.85 -6.88
C MET A 77 -8.76 -13.56 -5.93
N GLU A 78 -8.49 -13.22 -4.68
CA GLU A 78 -9.52 -12.83 -3.70
C GLU A 78 -10.03 -11.40 -3.94
N THR A 79 -9.13 -10.48 -4.28
CA THR A 79 -9.45 -9.05 -4.43
C THR A 79 -10.16 -8.74 -5.74
N GLY A 80 -9.80 -9.40 -6.84
CA GLY A 80 -10.39 -9.14 -8.16
C GLY A 80 -11.91 -9.30 -8.18
N PRO A 81 -12.46 -10.47 -7.85
CA PRO A 81 -13.92 -10.67 -7.80
C PRO A 81 -14.64 -9.75 -6.80
N PHE A 82 -13.97 -9.42 -5.67
CA PHE A 82 -14.52 -8.47 -4.71
C PHE A 82 -14.67 -7.07 -5.33
N LEU A 83 -13.63 -6.56 -6.01
CA LEU A 83 -13.68 -5.25 -6.68
C LEU A 83 -14.76 -5.21 -7.78
N ASP A 84 -14.91 -6.30 -8.54
CA ASP A 84 -15.95 -6.43 -9.58
C ASP A 84 -17.37 -6.43 -8.98
N SER A 85 -17.53 -6.89 -7.74
CA SER A 85 -18.80 -6.91 -7.04
C SER A 85 -19.24 -5.56 -6.45
N LEU A 86 -18.30 -4.59 -6.38
CA LEU A 86 -18.58 -3.29 -5.80
C LEU A 86 -19.34 -2.38 -6.78
N ALA A 87 -20.25 -1.58 -6.24
CA ALA A 87 -20.85 -0.47 -6.98
C ALA A 87 -19.76 0.50 -7.49
N GLU A 88 -20.02 1.20 -8.56
CA GLU A 88 -19.03 2.08 -9.22
C GLU A 88 -18.56 3.22 -8.32
N SER A 89 -19.40 3.72 -7.39
CA SER A 89 -19.06 4.80 -6.46
C SER A 89 -19.99 4.85 -5.25
N GLY A 90 -19.65 5.68 -4.27
CA GLY A 90 -20.49 6.00 -3.11
C GLY A 90 -19.91 5.55 -1.77
N GLN A 91 -20.53 6.01 -0.69
CA GLN A 91 -20.09 5.72 0.69
C GLN A 91 -20.08 4.23 1.02
N GLU A 92 -21.06 3.49 0.51
CA GLU A 92 -21.14 2.04 0.72
C GLU A 92 -19.95 1.30 0.08
N ARG A 93 -19.52 1.75 -1.11
CA ARG A 93 -18.30 1.23 -1.76
C ARG A 93 -17.07 1.45 -0.89
N GLU A 94 -16.89 2.68 -0.38
CA GLU A 94 -15.75 3.02 0.46
C GLU A 94 -15.73 2.20 1.75
N LYS A 95 -16.89 2.03 2.39
CA LYS A 95 -17.03 1.20 3.59
C LYS A 95 -16.58 -0.23 3.31
N LYS A 96 -17.10 -0.86 2.27
CA LYS A 96 -16.74 -2.24 1.88
C LYS A 96 -15.27 -2.37 1.52
N LEU A 97 -14.69 -1.40 0.81
CA LEU A 97 -13.26 -1.36 0.52
C LEU A 97 -12.41 -1.28 1.78
N ASN A 98 -12.80 -0.45 2.75
CA ASN A 98 -12.06 -0.31 3.99
C ASN A 98 -12.15 -1.57 4.86
N GLU A 99 -13.31 -2.23 4.90
CA GLU A 99 -13.48 -3.52 5.58
C GLU A 99 -12.62 -4.61 4.93
N HIS A 100 -12.68 -4.73 3.60
CA HIS A 100 -11.84 -5.70 2.86
C HIS A 100 -10.36 -5.43 3.08
N ARG A 101 -9.92 -4.18 2.98
CA ARG A 101 -8.54 -3.77 3.23
C ARG A 101 -8.07 -4.16 4.63
N LYS A 102 -8.90 -3.94 5.66
CA LYS A 102 -8.58 -4.31 7.03
C LYS A 102 -8.35 -5.81 7.18
N ILE A 103 -9.22 -6.63 6.61
CA ILE A 103 -9.09 -8.10 6.62
C ILE A 103 -7.83 -8.54 5.87
N ALA A 104 -7.61 -7.99 4.68
CA ALA A 104 -6.44 -8.28 3.86
C ALA A 104 -5.12 -7.93 4.57
N LEU A 105 -5.07 -6.78 5.28
CA LEU A 105 -3.92 -6.38 6.08
C LEU A 105 -3.65 -7.32 7.25
N GLN A 106 -4.68 -7.75 7.96
CA GLN A 106 -4.52 -8.72 9.07
C GLN A 106 -3.97 -10.05 8.57
N LYS A 107 -4.51 -10.56 7.46
CA LYS A 107 -4.06 -11.79 6.80
C LYS A 107 -2.59 -11.66 6.35
N LEU A 108 -2.25 -10.54 5.69
CA LEU A 108 -0.90 -10.25 5.25
C LEU A 108 0.08 -10.22 6.42
N ALA A 109 -0.22 -9.46 7.47
CA ALA A 109 0.66 -9.32 8.62
C ALA A 109 0.98 -10.66 9.29
N LYS A 110 -0.01 -11.56 9.37
CA LYS A 110 0.19 -12.92 9.89
C LYS A 110 1.10 -13.73 8.96
N ASN A 111 0.76 -13.82 7.71
CA ASN A 111 1.41 -14.71 6.75
C ASN A 111 2.85 -14.28 6.46
N VAL A 112 3.12 -12.97 6.35
CA VAL A 112 4.46 -12.45 6.09
C VAL A 112 5.41 -12.74 7.26
N LYS A 113 4.91 -12.69 8.51
CA LYS A 113 5.70 -13.09 9.69
C LYS A 113 6.11 -14.56 9.70
N GLU A 114 5.35 -15.43 9.04
CA GLU A 114 5.68 -16.86 8.94
C GLU A 114 6.77 -17.13 7.89
N VAL A 115 7.02 -16.17 6.97
CA VAL A 115 7.98 -16.32 5.87
C VAL A 115 9.26 -15.53 6.11
N LEU A 116 9.15 -14.30 6.60
CA LEU A 116 10.30 -13.40 6.75
C LEU A 116 10.99 -13.57 8.10
N GLN A 117 12.32 -13.46 8.09
CA GLN A 117 13.13 -13.41 9.32
C GLN A 117 12.96 -12.04 10.03
N PRO A 118 13.27 -11.95 11.33
CA PRO A 118 13.12 -10.71 12.11
C PRO A 118 13.80 -9.48 11.49
N GLU A 119 15.00 -9.65 10.94
CA GLU A 119 15.76 -8.58 10.28
C GLU A 119 15.08 -8.11 9.00
N GLN A 120 14.55 -9.06 8.21
CA GLN A 120 13.78 -8.77 7.00
C GLN A 120 12.47 -8.05 7.34
N MET A 121 11.78 -8.47 8.42
CA MET A 121 10.57 -7.80 8.92
C MET A 121 10.87 -6.36 9.37
N ASN A 122 11.98 -6.13 10.07
CA ASN A 122 12.39 -4.79 10.46
C ASN A 122 12.67 -3.93 9.21
N ARG A 123 13.40 -4.47 8.22
CA ARG A 123 13.67 -3.74 6.97
C ARG A 123 12.40 -3.47 6.17
N LEU A 124 11.48 -4.42 6.07
CA LEU A 124 10.18 -4.23 5.43
C LEU A 124 9.39 -3.09 6.10
N ARG A 125 9.40 -3.04 7.43
CA ARG A 125 8.77 -1.94 8.18
C ARG A 125 9.39 -0.59 7.82
N GLN A 126 10.72 -0.50 7.78
CA GLN A 126 11.43 0.73 7.40
C GLN A 126 11.03 1.20 6.00
N VAL A 127 11.03 0.29 5.01
CA VAL A 127 10.64 0.59 3.62
C VAL A 127 9.17 1.02 3.54
N THR A 128 8.29 0.38 4.32
CA THR A 128 6.87 0.76 4.40
C THR A 128 6.70 2.16 4.97
N LEU A 129 7.39 2.47 6.07
CA LEU A 129 7.38 3.82 6.68
C LEU A 129 7.92 4.89 5.72
N GLN A 130 8.98 4.59 4.96
CA GLN A 130 9.51 5.51 3.96
C GLN A 130 8.49 5.79 2.85
N ARG A 131 7.77 4.76 2.38
CA ARG A 131 6.73 4.94 1.36
C ARG A 131 5.54 5.75 1.87
N GLU A 132 5.13 5.56 3.10
CA GLU A 132 4.06 6.34 3.71
C GLU A 132 4.50 7.76 4.06
N GLY A 133 5.81 7.94 4.29
CA GLY A 133 6.39 9.21 4.68
C GLY A 133 5.82 9.72 6.00
N SER A 134 5.75 11.03 6.15
CA SER A 134 5.30 11.69 7.40
C SER A 134 3.84 11.37 7.77
N PHE A 135 3.05 10.79 6.87
CA PHE A 135 1.69 10.33 7.20
C PHE A 135 1.70 9.09 8.13
N ALA A 136 2.79 8.31 8.13
CA ALA A 136 2.98 7.22 9.08
C ALA A 136 3.05 7.68 10.55
N LEU A 137 3.31 8.97 10.81
CA LEU A 137 3.22 9.57 12.15
C LEU A 137 1.80 9.47 12.75
N GLY A 138 0.79 9.17 11.93
CA GLY A 138 -0.57 8.88 12.37
C GLY A 138 -0.76 7.46 12.89
N GLN A 139 0.18 6.53 12.71
CA GLN A 139 0.06 5.15 13.16
C GLN A 139 0.30 5.02 14.66
N ASP A 140 -0.54 4.24 15.34
CA ASP A 140 -0.46 4.03 16.79
C ASP A 140 0.90 3.52 17.26
N GLU A 141 1.51 2.61 16.48
CA GLU A 141 2.83 2.05 16.81
C GLU A 141 3.93 3.13 16.73
N VAL A 142 3.94 3.93 15.67
CA VAL A 142 4.89 5.02 15.47
C VAL A 142 4.73 6.07 16.57
N GLN A 143 3.49 6.40 16.91
CA GLN A 143 3.18 7.36 17.97
C GLN A 143 3.67 6.92 19.33
N LYS A 144 3.50 5.63 19.66
CA LYS A 144 4.01 5.05 20.91
C LYS A 144 5.54 5.10 20.98
N GLU A 145 6.20 4.73 19.88
CA GLU A 145 7.66 4.73 19.80
C GLU A 145 8.24 6.14 19.92
N LEU A 146 7.65 7.11 19.22
CA LEU A 146 8.05 8.51 19.28
C LEU A 146 7.54 9.24 20.54
N LYS A 147 6.74 8.58 21.39
CA LYS A 147 6.11 9.18 22.58
C LYS A 147 5.33 10.46 22.21
N ILE A 148 4.54 10.40 21.16
CA ILE A 148 3.74 11.54 20.67
C ILE A 148 2.75 11.96 21.75
N THR A 149 2.75 13.24 22.09
CA THR A 149 1.82 13.80 23.10
C THR A 149 0.43 13.97 22.53
N GLN A 150 -0.57 14.09 23.42
CA GLN A 150 -1.94 14.37 23.00
C GLN A 150 -2.08 15.70 22.24
N GLU A 151 -1.26 16.70 22.60
CA GLU A 151 -1.25 17.98 21.89
C GLU A 151 -0.72 17.82 20.47
N GLN A 152 0.39 17.09 20.30
CA GLN A 152 0.94 16.78 18.97
C GLN A 152 -0.07 15.98 18.13
N MET A 153 -0.77 15.01 18.75
CA MET A 153 -1.82 14.24 18.08
C MET A 153 -2.93 15.15 17.54
N ARG A 154 -3.41 16.10 18.35
CA ARG A 154 -4.43 17.07 17.90
C ARG A 154 -3.94 17.88 16.70
N LYS A 155 -2.66 18.32 16.74
CA LYS A 155 -2.04 19.03 15.61
C LYS A 155 -1.97 18.15 14.36
N PHE A 156 -1.57 16.88 14.49
CA PHE A 156 -1.57 15.94 13.36
C PHE A 156 -2.95 15.77 12.75
N MET A 157 -3.98 15.54 13.59
CA MET A 157 -5.36 15.42 13.11
C MET A 157 -5.82 16.67 12.35
N ALA A 158 -5.50 17.86 12.87
CA ALA A 158 -5.86 19.12 12.20
C ALA A 158 -5.18 19.26 10.83
N ILE A 159 -3.90 18.91 10.73
CA ILE A 159 -3.14 18.95 9.47
C ILE A 159 -3.71 17.96 8.45
N VAL A 160 -4.04 16.73 8.88
CA VAL A 160 -4.65 15.72 8.00
C VAL A 160 -6.04 16.15 7.52
N GLN A 161 -6.86 16.74 8.41
CA GLN A 161 -8.17 17.27 8.04
C GLN A 161 -8.05 18.46 7.07
N GLU A 162 -7.05 19.34 7.25
CA GLU A 162 -6.76 20.42 6.30
C GLU A 162 -6.44 19.86 4.91
N LEU A 163 -5.58 18.84 4.84
CA LEU A 163 -5.24 18.17 3.58
C LEU A 163 -6.48 17.58 2.93
N GLN A 164 -7.29 16.83 3.69
CA GLN A 164 -8.51 16.21 3.19
C GLN A 164 -9.45 17.24 2.56
N LYS A 165 -9.70 18.35 3.25
CA LYS A 165 -10.54 19.44 2.73
C LYS A 165 -10.03 20.06 1.44
N LYS A 166 -8.68 20.12 1.24
CA LYS A 166 -8.07 20.67 0.03
C LYS A 166 -8.04 19.67 -1.13
N VAL A 167 -7.94 18.38 -0.82
CA VAL A 167 -7.85 17.31 -1.82
C VAL A 167 -9.24 16.87 -2.32
N GLU A 168 -10.27 16.92 -1.46
CA GLU A 168 -11.63 16.53 -1.82
C GLU A 168 -12.18 17.21 -3.09
N PRO A 169 -12.09 18.55 -3.27
CA PRO A 169 -12.56 19.19 -4.50
C PRO A 169 -11.77 18.74 -5.73
N LEU A 170 -10.48 18.45 -5.62
CA LEU A 170 -9.66 17.96 -6.70
C LEU A 170 -10.09 16.55 -7.15
N PHE A 171 -10.45 15.68 -6.20
CA PHE A 171 -11.05 14.38 -6.54
C PHE A 171 -12.40 14.53 -7.23
N LYS A 172 -13.25 15.44 -6.75
CA LYS A 172 -14.54 15.72 -7.40
C LYS A 172 -14.35 16.23 -8.84
N GLU A 173 -13.33 17.05 -9.08
CA GLU A 173 -12.97 17.53 -10.41
C GLU A 173 -12.60 16.37 -11.34
N VAL A 174 -11.78 15.40 -10.88
CA VAL A 174 -11.45 14.19 -11.66
C VAL A 174 -12.70 13.38 -11.98
N LEU A 175 -13.59 13.17 -10.99
CA LEU A 175 -14.83 12.43 -11.19
C LEU A 175 -15.81 13.12 -12.15
N SER A 176 -15.73 14.45 -12.26
CA SER A 176 -16.55 15.27 -13.17
C SER A 176 -15.94 15.42 -14.57
N GLY A 177 -14.90 14.65 -14.91
CA GLY A 177 -14.26 14.67 -16.21
C GLY A 177 -13.03 15.58 -16.35
N GLY A 178 -12.54 16.11 -15.24
CA GLY A 178 -11.23 16.81 -15.20
C GLY A 178 -10.08 15.88 -15.56
N LYS A 179 -9.00 16.44 -16.07
CA LYS A 179 -7.84 15.69 -16.54
C LYS A 179 -6.97 15.23 -15.36
N PRO A 180 -6.84 13.92 -15.12
CA PRO A 180 -6.03 13.40 -14.01
C PRO A 180 -4.57 13.87 -14.05
N GLU A 181 -3.98 14.04 -15.23
CA GLU A 181 -2.60 14.49 -15.43
C GLU A 181 -2.36 15.94 -14.95
N GLU A 182 -3.39 16.78 -14.94
CA GLU A 182 -3.33 18.16 -14.44
C GLU A 182 -3.58 18.23 -12.92
N ILE A 183 -4.31 17.26 -12.38
CA ILE A 183 -4.74 17.24 -10.98
C ILE A 183 -3.75 16.50 -10.08
N ARG A 184 -3.15 15.40 -10.56
CA ARG A 184 -2.15 14.61 -9.82
C ARG A 184 -1.01 15.46 -9.26
N PRO A 185 -0.35 16.36 -10.02
CA PRO A 185 0.72 17.22 -9.49
C PRO A 185 0.24 18.14 -8.36
N LYS A 186 -0.99 18.66 -8.44
CA LYS A 186 -1.58 19.51 -7.38
C LYS A 186 -1.78 18.74 -6.08
N ILE A 187 -2.30 17.50 -6.18
CA ILE A 187 -2.48 16.63 -5.02
C ILE A 187 -1.12 16.27 -4.41
N GLU A 188 -0.13 15.95 -5.24
CA GLU A 188 1.20 15.61 -4.77
C GLU A 188 1.86 16.78 -4.06
N GLN A 189 1.78 18.00 -4.61
CA GLN A 189 2.27 19.20 -3.94
C GLN A 189 1.59 19.43 -2.58
N LEU A 190 0.26 19.29 -2.51
CA LEU A 190 -0.47 19.38 -1.25
C LEU A 190 0.01 18.34 -0.22
N ARG A 191 0.25 17.11 -0.66
CA ARG A 191 0.76 16.04 0.21
C ARG A 191 2.14 16.38 0.75
N GLN A 192 3.06 16.84 -0.10
CA GLN A 192 4.42 17.24 0.29
C GLN A 192 4.40 18.38 1.30
N ASP A 193 3.57 19.41 1.07
CA ASP A 193 3.47 20.54 1.99
C ASP A 193 2.90 20.11 3.35
N HIS A 194 1.92 19.21 3.37
CA HIS A 194 1.35 18.70 4.63
C HIS A 194 2.29 17.70 5.32
N ALA A 195 3.08 16.93 4.57
CA ALA A 195 4.13 16.10 5.14
C ALA A 195 5.16 16.94 5.91
N LYS A 196 5.61 18.05 5.35
CA LYS A 196 6.48 19.01 6.05
C LYS A 196 5.84 19.59 7.30
N LYS A 197 4.55 19.93 7.26
CA LYS A 197 3.81 20.40 8.45
C LYS A 197 3.75 19.34 9.54
N LEU A 198 3.51 18.06 9.19
CA LEU A 198 3.50 16.95 10.15
C LEU A 198 4.86 16.79 10.84
N GLU A 199 5.96 16.81 10.08
CA GLU A 199 7.32 16.76 10.65
C GLU A 199 7.67 17.97 11.53
N ALA A 200 7.14 19.15 11.20
CA ALA A 200 7.35 20.35 11.98
C ALA A 200 6.71 20.29 13.39
N VAL A 201 5.75 19.41 13.61
CA VAL A 201 5.14 19.19 14.94
C VAL A 201 6.07 18.41 15.87
N LEU A 202 7.02 17.63 15.31
CA LEU A 202 7.95 16.82 16.09
C LEU A 202 9.02 17.71 16.76
N THR A 203 9.41 17.36 17.98
CA THR A 203 10.62 17.87 18.62
C THR A 203 11.86 17.38 17.90
N ASP A 204 13.02 18.00 18.13
CA ASP A 204 14.27 17.57 17.50
C ASP A 204 14.68 16.15 17.92
N ALA A 205 14.43 15.78 19.16
CA ALA A 205 14.64 14.41 19.64
C ALA A 205 13.74 13.41 18.89
N GLN A 206 12.45 13.74 18.69
CA GLN A 206 11.52 12.91 17.93
C GLN A 206 11.88 12.84 16.45
N LYS A 207 12.36 13.93 15.83
CA LYS A 207 12.86 13.93 14.45
C LYS A 207 14.06 13.00 14.29
N LYS A 208 14.99 13.01 15.24
CA LYS A 208 16.13 12.08 15.22
C LYS A 208 15.65 10.64 15.31
N GLN A 209 14.77 10.34 16.24
CA GLN A 209 14.21 9.01 16.42
C GLN A 209 13.38 8.58 15.21
N TRP A 210 12.61 9.49 14.60
CA TRP A 210 11.88 9.25 13.36
C TRP A 210 12.81 8.85 12.22
N LYS A 211 13.93 9.55 12.06
CA LYS A 211 14.95 9.21 11.05
C LYS A 211 15.57 7.81 11.30
N GLU A 212 15.76 7.44 12.57
CA GLU A 212 16.23 6.09 12.94
C GLU A 212 15.19 5.01 12.59
N LEU A 213 13.90 5.29 12.82
CA LEU A 213 12.80 4.38 12.45
C LEU A 213 12.69 4.19 10.93
N LEU A 214 12.95 5.22 10.14
CA LEU A 214 12.96 5.11 8.68
C LEU A 214 14.14 4.26 8.17
N GLY A 215 15.25 4.20 8.89
CA GLY A 215 16.45 3.46 8.48
C GLY A 215 17.14 4.02 7.23
N PRO A 216 18.00 3.24 6.57
CA PRO A 216 18.69 3.64 5.34
C PRO A 216 17.67 3.94 4.22
N PRO A 217 17.92 4.99 3.40
CA PRO A 217 17.04 5.33 2.28
C PRO A 217 16.87 4.15 1.31
N PHE A 218 15.64 4.00 0.80
CA PHE A 218 15.29 3.01 -0.21
C PHE A 218 14.42 3.65 -1.29
N GLU A 219 14.81 3.48 -2.55
CA GLU A 219 14.05 3.98 -3.70
C GLU A 219 13.27 2.84 -4.34
N LEU A 220 11.96 2.81 -4.10
CA LEU A 220 11.07 1.80 -4.68
C LEU A 220 11.04 1.87 -6.21
N GLY A 221 11.23 3.06 -6.78
CA GLY A 221 10.99 3.35 -8.19
C GLY A 221 9.49 3.38 -8.53
N ASP A 222 9.20 3.93 -9.68
CA ASP A 222 7.83 4.02 -10.23
C ASP A 222 7.33 2.68 -10.74
#